data_c9d2cc166a4db7526c778f5db7e5b5e0
#
_entry.id   c9d2cc166a4db7526c778f5db7e5b5e0
#
_cell.length_a   1.000
_cell.length_b   1.000
_cell.length_c   1.000
_cell.angle_alpha   90.00
_cell.angle_beta   90.00
_cell.angle_gamma   90.00
#
_symmetry.space_group_name_H-M   'P 1'
#
loop_
_entity.id
_entity.type
_entity.pdbx_description
1 polymer ?
#
loop_
_entity_poly.entity_id
_entity_poly.type
_entity_poly.pdbx_seq_one_letter_code
_entity_poly.pdbx_strand_id
1 'polypeptide(L)'
;MLGLKQRVQNCENEIASIHFQITQAQEEIRSCVQEIAQMQIPPAGNAMAFRELYAGKRAMVAKMDEKNIHLSSLKAQLKNKQEEHKLIELEFEKIKYLQQKEISSMLEKIKKKQNQELDEIAVMLYAQQGGKQ
;
A
#
# COMPACT_ATOMS: atom_id res chain seq x y z
N MET A 1 -12.61 -4.07 -12.97
CA MET A 1 -11.22 -4.60 -12.84
C MET A 1 -10.15 -3.57 -13.07
N LEU A 2 -10.21 -2.84 -14.20
CA LEU A 2 -9.28 -1.73 -14.46
C LEU A 2 -9.33 -0.66 -13.36
N GLY A 3 -10.54 -0.35 -12.86
CA GLY A 3 -10.70 0.61 -11.79
C GLY A 3 -10.03 0.21 -10.48
N LEU A 4 -10.06 -1.07 -10.11
CA LEU A 4 -9.40 -1.58 -8.91
C LEU A 4 -7.89 -1.58 -9.06
N LYS A 5 -7.35 -1.97 -10.21
CA LYS A 5 -5.91 -1.89 -10.49
C LYS A 5 -5.41 -0.45 -10.38
N GLN A 6 -6.18 0.49 -10.91
CA GLN A 6 -5.86 1.91 -10.84
C GLN A 6 -5.87 2.41 -9.39
N ARG A 7 -6.85 1.99 -8.59
CA ARG A 7 -6.92 2.33 -7.17
C ARG A 7 -5.74 1.78 -6.38
N VAL A 8 -5.35 0.54 -6.64
CA VAL A 8 -4.17 -0.08 -6.03
C VAL A 8 -2.91 0.71 -6.40
N GLN A 9 -2.75 1.04 -7.68
CA GLN A 9 -1.58 1.79 -8.16
C GLN A 9 -1.54 3.19 -7.54
N ASN A 10 -2.67 3.88 -7.48
CA ASN A 10 -2.76 5.21 -6.87
C ASN A 10 -2.40 5.15 -5.39
N CYS A 11 -2.88 4.13 -4.69
CA CYS A 11 -2.58 3.94 -3.27
C CYS A 11 -1.09 3.65 -3.05
N GLU A 12 -0.48 2.82 -3.89
CA GLU A 12 0.97 2.55 -3.85
C GLU A 12 1.79 3.82 -4.11
N ASN A 13 1.37 4.65 -5.07
CA ASN A 13 2.03 5.92 -5.36
C ASN A 13 1.93 6.89 -4.18
N GLU A 14 0.78 6.96 -3.53
CA GLU A 14 0.57 7.80 -2.34
C GLU A 14 1.44 7.31 -1.18
N ILE A 15 1.53 6.01 -0.97
CA ILE A 15 2.39 5.39 0.07
C ILE A 15 3.86 5.74 -0.20
N ALA A 16 4.32 5.62 -1.44
CA ALA A 16 5.69 5.96 -1.81
C ALA A 16 5.98 7.45 -1.55
N SER A 17 5.04 8.33 -1.87
CA SER A 17 5.14 9.77 -1.60
C SER A 17 5.25 10.06 -0.10
N ILE A 18 4.44 9.41 0.71
CA ILE A 18 4.47 9.57 2.17
C ILE A 18 5.81 9.07 2.74
N HIS A 19 6.32 7.94 2.27
CA HIS A 19 7.63 7.43 2.66
C HIS A 19 8.75 8.44 2.36
N PHE A 20 8.71 9.05 1.20
CA PHE A 20 9.67 10.09 0.83
C PHE A 20 9.57 11.30 1.77
N GLN A 21 8.37 11.75 2.07
CA GLN A 21 8.15 12.86 3.00
C GLN A 21 8.63 12.53 4.41
N ILE A 22 8.42 11.30 4.87
CA ILE A 22 8.92 10.82 6.17
C ILE A 22 10.44 10.87 6.20
N THR A 23 11.09 10.37 5.17
CA THR A 23 12.57 10.39 5.06
C THR A 23 13.09 11.82 5.10
N GLN A 24 12.46 12.74 4.38
CA GLN A 24 12.84 14.15 4.41
C GLN A 24 12.67 14.77 5.80
N ALA A 25 11.54 14.50 6.45
CA ALA A 25 11.26 15.01 7.79
C ALA A 25 12.29 14.47 8.80
N GLN A 26 12.66 13.20 8.71
CA GLN A 26 13.67 12.59 9.56
C GLN A 26 15.04 13.22 9.36
N GLU A 27 15.43 13.53 8.11
CA GLU A 27 16.69 14.20 7.81
C GLU A 27 16.71 15.63 8.33
N GLU A 28 15.61 16.35 8.22
CA GLU A 28 15.48 17.70 8.76
C GLU A 28 15.60 17.71 10.28
N ILE A 29 15.00 16.71 10.96
CA ILE A 29 15.15 16.56 12.42
C ILE A 29 16.59 16.26 12.79
N ARG A 30 17.26 15.37 12.04
CA ARG A 30 18.66 15.05 12.27
C ARG A 30 19.54 16.29 12.11
N SER A 31 19.27 17.08 11.08
CA SER A 31 19.99 18.35 10.83
C SER A 31 19.81 19.33 12.00
N CYS A 32 18.58 19.45 12.53
CA CYS A 32 18.30 20.29 13.70
C CYS A 32 19.06 19.80 14.94
N VAL A 33 19.11 18.48 15.17
CA VAL A 33 19.86 17.91 16.28
C VAL A 33 21.34 18.23 16.16
N GLN A 34 21.91 18.12 14.95
CA GLN A 34 23.32 18.46 14.71
C GLN A 34 23.60 19.95 14.92
N GLU A 35 22.72 20.82 14.46
CA GLU A 35 22.86 22.27 14.67
C GLU A 35 22.81 22.61 16.17
N ILE A 36 21.93 22.01 16.95
CA ILE A 36 21.85 22.20 18.38
C ILE A 36 23.15 21.73 19.05
N ALA A 37 23.67 20.57 18.66
CA ALA A 37 24.89 20.00 19.19
C ALA A 37 26.12 20.85 18.88
N GLN A 38 26.13 21.55 17.75
CA GLN A 38 27.22 22.41 17.30
C GLN A 38 27.18 23.82 17.90
N MET A 39 26.09 24.19 18.57
CA MET A 39 26.00 25.49 19.24
C MET A 39 27.00 25.57 20.39
N GLN A 40 27.97 26.48 20.24
CA GLN A 40 29.05 26.66 21.21
C GLN A 40 28.61 27.56 22.35
N ILE A 41 29.07 27.23 23.56
CA ILE A 41 28.86 28.07 24.74
C ILE A 41 29.75 29.30 24.58
N PRO A 42 29.20 30.55 24.70
CA PRO A 42 30.02 31.77 24.59
C PRO A 42 31.00 31.89 25.72
N PRO A 43 32.13 32.67 25.54
CA PRO A 43 33.11 32.89 26.58
C PRO A 43 32.49 33.47 27.86
N ALA A 44 33.03 33.09 29.01
CA ALA A 44 32.56 33.54 30.31
C ALA A 44 32.52 35.06 30.43
N GLY A 45 31.43 35.60 31.00
CA GLY A 45 31.30 37.03 31.32
C GLY A 45 30.42 37.85 30.39
N ASN A 46 29.89 37.27 29.27
CA ASN A 46 29.01 37.98 28.35
C ASN A 46 27.56 37.49 28.48
N ALA A 47 26.80 38.15 29.36
CA ALA A 47 25.38 37.78 29.62
C ALA A 47 24.51 37.88 28.36
N MET A 48 24.82 38.84 27.46
CA MET A 48 24.04 39.05 26.24
C MET A 48 24.21 37.90 25.26
N ALA A 49 25.46 37.41 25.11
CA ALA A 49 25.77 36.25 24.27
C ALA A 49 25.12 34.98 24.79
N PHE A 50 25.03 34.79 26.10
CA PHE A 50 24.33 33.68 26.72
C PHE A 50 22.82 33.73 26.43
N ARG A 51 22.19 34.91 26.52
CA ARG A 51 20.78 35.10 26.21
C ARG A 51 20.47 34.79 24.75
N GLU A 52 21.32 35.25 23.83
CA GLU A 52 21.19 34.98 22.40
C GLU A 52 21.34 33.49 22.09
N LEU A 53 22.35 32.83 22.67
CA LEU A 53 22.53 31.40 22.54
C LEU A 53 21.33 30.62 23.06
N TYR A 54 20.84 30.98 24.24
CA TYR A 54 19.72 30.31 24.87
C TYR A 54 18.46 30.50 24.03
N ALA A 55 18.21 31.73 23.54
CA ALA A 55 17.05 32.01 22.67
C ALA A 55 17.16 31.23 21.37
N GLY A 56 18.35 31.13 20.77
CA GLY A 56 18.62 30.35 19.57
C GLY A 56 18.33 28.85 19.78
N LYS A 57 18.79 28.30 20.89
CA LYS A 57 18.52 26.90 21.24
C LYS A 57 17.03 26.64 21.44
N ARG A 58 16.33 27.53 22.13
CA ARG A 58 14.89 27.40 22.33
C ARG A 58 14.13 27.44 21.00
N ALA A 59 14.53 28.33 20.09
CA ALA A 59 13.92 28.43 18.76
C ALA A 59 14.16 27.14 17.96
N MET A 60 15.35 26.57 18.03
CA MET A 60 15.68 25.29 17.34
C MET A 60 14.90 24.12 17.93
N VAL A 61 14.75 24.05 19.26
CA VAL A 61 13.97 23.01 19.92
C VAL A 61 12.51 23.12 19.51
N ALA A 62 11.94 24.33 19.50
CA ALA A 62 10.58 24.55 19.05
C ALA A 62 10.37 24.09 17.60
N LYS A 63 11.31 24.43 16.72
CA LYS A 63 11.29 23.99 15.32
C LYS A 63 11.36 22.46 15.22
N MET A 64 12.21 21.83 16.01
CA MET A 64 12.33 20.36 16.06
C MET A 64 11.03 19.71 16.55
N ASP A 65 10.38 20.30 17.57
CA ASP A 65 9.10 19.81 18.08
C ASP A 65 8.01 19.87 17.00
N GLU A 66 7.93 20.96 16.23
CA GLU A 66 7.01 21.08 15.10
C GLU A 66 7.26 20.00 14.06
N LYS A 67 8.54 19.74 13.75
CA LYS A 67 8.92 18.71 12.79
C LYS A 67 8.58 17.31 13.30
N ASN A 68 8.73 17.06 14.59
CA ASN A 68 8.32 15.78 15.19
C ASN A 68 6.81 15.58 15.14
N ILE A 69 6.02 16.62 15.35
CA ILE A 69 4.56 16.57 15.21
C ILE A 69 4.20 16.26 13.77
N HIS A 70 4.84 16.93 12.81
CA HIS A 70 4.63 16.69 11.40
C HIS A 70 4.99 15.24 11.00
N LEU A 71 6.11 14.73 11.51
CA LEU A 71 6.54 13.35 11.29
C LEU A 71 5.51 12.36 11.84
N SER A 72 4.98 12.61 13.04
CA SER A 72 3.94 11.76 13.63
C SER A 72 2.67 11.76 12.77
N SER A 73 2.28 12.91 12.25
CA SER A 73 1.15 13.04 11.32
C SER A 73 1.37 12.23 10.04
N LEU A 74 2.57 12.30 9.46
CA LEU A 74 2.93 11.54 8.27
C LEU A 74 2.89 10.03 8.53
N LYS A 75 3.37 9.59 9.67
CA LYS A 75 3.33 8.17 10.06
C LYS A 75 1.89 7.69 10.23
N ALA A 76 1.01 8.51 10.79
CA ALA A 76 -0.41 8.19 10.90
C ALA A 76 -1.08 8.10 9.52
N GLN A 77 -0.77 9.03 8.62
CA GLN A 77 -1.24 8.99 7.24
C GLN A 77 -0.76 7.74 6.52
N LEU A 78 0.50 7.36 6.71
CA LEU A 78 1.07 6.16 6.13
C LEU A 78 0.31 4.92 6.59
N LYS A 79 0.05 4.81 7.88
CA LYS A 79 -0.69 3.69 8.44
C LYS A 79 -2.09 3.58 7.83
N ASN A 80 -2.80 4.71 7.73
CA ASN A 80 -4.13 4.76 7.13
C ASN A 80 -4.11 4.35 5.66
N LYS A 81 -3.11 4.80 4.90
CA LYS A 81 -2.97 4.44 3.49
C LYS A 81 -2.60 2.97 3.31
N GLN A 82 -1.78 2.42 4.18
CA GLN A 82 -1.44 1.00 4.16
C GLN A 82 -2.66 0.13 4.46
N GLU A 83 -3.50 0.54 5.41
CA GLU A 83 -4.76 -0.15 5.72
C GLU A 83 -5.73 -0.08 4.55
N GLU A 84 -5.86 1.08 3.91
CA GLU A 84 -6.66 1.28 2.71
C GLU A 84 -6.18 0.39 1.57
N HIS A 85 -4.87 0.36 1.32
CA HIS A 85 -4.25 -0.48 0.30
C HIS A 85 -4.55 -1.96 0.54
N LYS A 86 -4.44 -2.40 1.78
CA LYS A 86 -4.73 -3.78 2.17
C LYS A 86 -6.19 -4.15 1.90
N LEU A 87 -7.12 -3.26 2.22
CA LEU A 87 -8.54 -3.49 1.95
C LEU A 87 -8.83 -3.56 0.46
N ILE A 88 -8.21 -2.69 -0.34
CA ILE A 88 -8.36 -2.69 -1.79
C ILE A 88 -7.80 -4.00 -2.39
N GLU A 89 -6.66 -4.45 -1.93
CA GLU A 89 -6.06 -5.72 -2.38
C GLU A 89 -6.96 -6.91 -2.04
N LEU A 90 -7.53 -6.94 -0.84
CA LEU A 90 -8.45 -8.00 -0.44
C LEU A 90 -9.69 -8.01 -1.34
N GLU A 91 -10.23 -6.84 -1.66
CA GLU A 91 -11.35 -6.70 -2.57
C GLU A 91 -11.00 -7.19 -3.98
N PHE A 92 -9.81 -6.84 -4.46
CA PHE A 92 -9.29 -7.29 -5.75
C PHE A 92 -9.15 -8.82 -5.81
N GLU A 93 -8.56 -9.41 -4.78
CA GLU A 93 -8.39 -10.87 -4.68
C GLU A 93 -9.73 -11.59 -4.61
N LYS A 94 -10.69 -11.03 -3.89
CA LYS A 94 -12.03 -11.58 -3.79
C LYS A 94 -12.72 -11.62 -5.15
N ILE A 95 -12.65 -10.54 -5.91
CA ILE A 95 -13.22 -10.47 -7.25
C ILE A 95 -12.52 -11.46 -8.18
N LYS A 96 -11.21 -11.55 -8.12
CA LYS A 96 -10.42 -12.49 -8.89
C LYS A 96 -10.81 -13.94 -8.59
N TYR A 97 -10.99 -14.25 -7.31
CA TYR A 97 -11.44 -15.57 -6.87
C TYR A 97 -12.84 -15.89 -7.43
N LEU A 98 -13.78 -14.96 -7.35
CA LEU A 98 -15.13 -15.14 -7.87
C LEU A 98 -15.13 -15.34 -9.38
N GLN A 99 -14.29 -14.61 -10.12
CA GLN A 99 -14.14 -14.79 -11.55
C GLN A 99 -13.58 -16.17 -11.91
N GLN A 100 -12.56 -16.62 -11.20
CA GLN A 100 -11.97 -17.95 -11.40
C GLN A 100 -13.01 -19.05 -11.12
N LYS A 101 -13.81 -18.88 -10.07
CA LYS A 101 -14.86 -19.82 -9.72
C LYS A 101 -15.94 -19.87 -10.82
N GLU A 102 -16.32 -18.71 -11.35
CA GLU A 102 -17.29 -18.61 -12.44
C GLU A 102 -16.78 -19.30 -13.71
N ILE A 103 -15.53 -19.04 -14.09
CA ILE A 103 -14.88 -19.67 -15.25
C ILE A 103 -14.84 -21.19 -15.06
N SER A 104 -14.43 -21.65 -13.90
CA SER A 104 -14.38 -23.07 -13.56
C SER A 104 -15.76 -23.74 -13.68
N SER A 105 -16.80 -23.08 -13.18
CA SER A 105 -18.18 -23.54 -13.29
C SER A 105 -18.64 -23.62 -14.73
N MET A 106 -18.31 -22.64 -15.56
CA MET A 106 -18.63 -22.64 -16.98
C MET A 106 -17.92 -23.78 -17.73
N LEU A 107 -16.65 -24.02 -17.42
CA LEU A 107 -15.89 -25.12 -18.01
C LEU A 107 -16.45 -26.47 -17.64
N GLU A 108 -16.90 -26.65 -16.41
CA GLU A 108 -17.58 -27.87 -15.96
C GLU A 108 -18.88 -28.11 -16.73
N LYS A 109 -19.66 -27.07 -16.94
CA LYS A 109 -20.91 -27.16 -17.71
C LYS A 109 -20.65 -27.55 -19.16
N ILE A 110 -19.62 -26.95 -19.77
CA ILE A 110 -19.22 -27.28 -21.15
C ILE A 110 -18.78 -28.73 -21.24
N LYS A 111 -17.93 -29.18 -20.32
CA LYS A 111 -17.45 -30.58 -20.28
C LYS A 111 -18.60 -31.55 -20.09
N LYS A 112 -19.54 -31.26 -19.22
CA LYS A 112 -20.71 -32.08 -18.98
C LYS A 112 -21.58 -32.19 -20.23
N LYS A 113 -21.81 -31.08 -20.94
CA LYS A 113 -22.52 -31.04 -22.19
C LYS A 113 -21.85 -31.89 -23.28
N GLN A 114 -20.54 -31.76 -23.44
CA GLN A 114 -19.76 -32.55 -24.38
C GLN A 114 -19.85 -34.05 -24.08
N ASN A 115 -19.77 -34.42 -22.80
CA ASN A 115 -19.92 -35.82 -22.40
C ASN A 115 -21.31 -36.37 -22.73
N GLN A 116 -22.34 -35.57 -22.52
CA GLN A 116 -23.72 -35.95 -22.88
C GLN A 116 -23.86 -36.15 -24.40
N GLU A 117 -23.27 -35.27 -25.19
CA GLU A 117 -23.27 -35.39 -26.65
C GLU A 117 -22.57 -36.66 -27.10
N LEU A 118 -21.41 -36.97 -26.50
CA LEU A 118 -20.66 -38.18 -26.79
C LEU A 118 -21.46 -39.44 -26.42
N ASP A 119 -22.13 -39.42 -25.28
CA ASP A 119 -22.99 -40.52 -24.85
C ASP A 119 -24.15 -40.75 -25.82
N GLU A 120 -24.80 -39.70 -26.31
CA GLU A 120 -25.85 -39.76 -27.30
C GLU A 120 -25.38 -40.37 -28.61
N ILE A 121 -24.21 -39.95 -29.08
CA ILE A 121 -23.58 -40.49 -30.31
C ILE A 121 -23.28 -41.99 -30.11
N ALA A 122 -22.73 -42.35 -28.95
CA ALA A 122 -22.46 -43.76 -28.65
C ALA A 122 -23.71 -44.62 -28.65
N VAL A 123 -24.78 -44.12 -28.08
CA VAL A 123 -26.10 -44.81 -28.08
C VAL A 123 -26.60 -44.97 -29.51
N MET A 124 -26.51 -43.92 -30.32
CA MET A 124 -26.96 -43.98 -31.74
C MET A 124 -26.16 -44.99 -32.55
N LEU A 125 -24.84 -45.02 -32.37
CA LEU A 125 -23.97 -45.96 -33.04
C LEU A 125 -24.26 -47.41 -32.62
N TYR A 126 -24.51 -47.61 -31.34
CA TYR A 126 -24.86 -48.92 -30.80
C TYR A 126 -26.22 -49.41 -31.37
N ALA A 127 -27.19 -48.51 -31.42
CA ALA A 127 -28.51 -48.81 -32.02
C ALA A 127 -28.39 -49.19 -33.51
N GLN A 128 -27.54 -48.51 -34.27
CA GLN A 128 -27.32 -48.84 -35.67
C GLN A 128 -26.64 -50.20 -35.84
N GLN A 129 -25.67 -50.54 -34.98
CA GLN A 129 -25.03 -51.88 -35.03
C GLN A 129 -26.02 -52.99 -34.63
N GLY A 130 -26.86 -52.75 -33.62
CA GLY A 130 -27.92 -53.68 -33.23
C GLY A 130 -28.95 -53.92 -34.29
N GLY A 131 -29.23 -52.89 -35.10
CA GLY A 131 -30.21 -52.96 -36.19
C GLY A 131 -29.74 -53.74 -37.43
N LYS A 132 -28.43 -54.05 -37.51
CA LYS A 132 -27.83 -54.78 -38.60
C LYS A 132 -27.79 -56.30 -38.42
N GLN A 133 -28.23 -56.76 -37.28
CA GLN A 133 -28.35 -58.17 -36.98
C GLN A 133 -29.75 -58.65 -37.37
#